data_436c8913bc6de7b961b61a8bd9c3b6e2
#
_entry.id   436c8913bc6de7b961b61a8bd9c3b6e2
#
_cell.length_a   1.000
_cell.length_b   1.000
_cell.length_c   1.000
_cell.angle_alpha   90.00
_cell.angle_beta   90.00
_cell.angle_gamma   90.00
#
_symmetry.space_group_name_H-M   'P 1'
#
loop_
_entity.id
_entity.type
_entity.pdbx_description
1 polymer ?
#
loop_
_entity_poly.entity_id
_entity_poly.type
_entity_poly.pdbx_seq_one_letter_code
_entity_poly.pdbx_strand_id
1 'polypeptide(L)'
;SNVSSTGSVVAGPAATQAEGALDFLKLRSVWLAFLFFLFYAVALGGVQSFATEAARQLHDVPIAWAAMCLSVYMVCSAAGILAGGFLVRDPNNAERVISIGFGSAAVCALTIGLVPGPALMVPLLMGVMGFASGVCGPSRDLLVKRAAPPNATGRVYGVVYSGLDVGMAFAPTLFGWMMDHKLPVWVWIAMALFQAVLVVNALTVGKASPPRLGAVRGST
;
A
#
# COMPACT_ATOMS: atom_id res chain seq x y z
N SER A 1 12.13 -17.44 70.29
CA SER A 1 11.42 -16.50 69.43
C SER A 1 11.99 -16.56 68.02
N ASN A 2 11.43 -17.44 67.21
CA ASN A 2 11.73 -17.59 65.82
C ASN A 2 10.60 -16.96 64.96
N VAL A 3 10.98 -15.99 64.19
CA VAL A 3 10.09 -15.41 63.13
C VAL A 3 10.49 -16.04 61.82
N SER A 4 9.67 -16.95 61.33
CA SER A 4 9.76 -17.49 59.98
C SER A 4 9.11 -16.51 59.03
N SER A 5 9.91 -15.80 58.26
CA SER A 5 9.43 -14.99 57.12
C SER A 5 9.28 -15.89 55.90
N THR A 6 8.07 -16.26 55.57
CA THR A 6 7.72 -16.91 54.32
C THR A 6 7.80 -15.85 53.19
N GLY A 7 8.84 -15.92 52.38
CA GLY A 7 8.99 -15.10 51.20
C GLY A 7 7.96 -15.53 50.17
N SER A 8 6.90 -14.75 50.00
CA SER A 8 6.03 -14.81 48.80
C SER A 8 6.84 -14.34 47.58
N VAL A 9 7.20 -15.27 46.72
CA VAL A 9 7.70 -14.98 45.38
C VAL A 9 6.61 -14.26 44.63
N VAL A 10 6.67 -12.96 44.57
CA VAL A 10 5.86 -12.13 43.71
C VAL A 10 6.29 -12.46 42.27
N ALA A 11 5.48 -13.22 41.55
CA ALA A 11 5.66 -13.45 40.13
C ALA A 11 5.69 -12.06 39.45
N GLY A 12 6.82 -11.77 38.81
CA GLY A 12 7.13 -10.46 38.29
C GLY A 12 6.24 -10.06 37.10
N PRO A 13 6.19 -8.77 36.77
CA PRO A 13 5.29 -8.16 35.79
C PRO A 13 5.59 -8.52 34.32
N ALA A 14 6.49 -9.45 34.05
CA ALA A 14 6.90 -9.82 32.69
C ALA A 14 5.87 -10.66 31.93
N ALA A 15 5.10 -11.51 32.61
CA ALA A 15 4.10 -12.36 31.97
C ALA A 15 2.85 -11.57 31.53
N THR A 16 2.40 -10.63 32.34
CA THR A 16 1.28 -9.74 32.04
C THR A 16 1.60 -8.72 30.92
N GLN A 17 2.86 -8.35 30.75
CA GLN A 17 3.29 -7.50 29.64
C GLN A 17 3.35 -8.26 28.30
N ALA A 18 3.58 -9.56 28.29
CA ALA A 18 3.62 -10.37 27.09
C ALA A 18 2.22 -10.64 26.52
N GLU A 19 1.22 -10.83 27.38
CA GLU A 19 -0.17 -11.02 26.93
C GLU A 19 -0.77 -9.75 26.31
N GLY A 20 -0.46 -8.55 26.85
CA GLY A 20 -0.84 -7.28 26.23
C GLY A 20 -0.03 -6.91 24.97
N ALA A 21 1.12 -7.57 24.77
CA ALA A 21 2.03 -7.23 23.67
C ALA A 21 1.52 -7.65 22.27
N LEU A 22 0.62 -8.64 22.20
CA LEU A 22 0.06 -9.18 20.95
C LEU A 22 -1.41 -8.81 20.73
N ASP A 23 -2.02 -8.10 21.67
CA ASP A 23 -3.45 -7.73 21.57
C ASP A 23 -3.75 -6.84 20.36
N PHE A 24 -2.77 -6.10 19.86
CA PHE A 24 -2.93 -5.31 18.64
C PHE A 24 -3.17 -6.18 17.39
N LEU A 25 -2.74 -7.45 17.38
CA LEU A 25 -3.02 -8.40 16.29
C LEU A 25 -4.49 -8.82 16.22
N LYS A 26 -5.25 -8.61 17.29
CA LYS A 26 -6.71 -8.85 17.30
C LYS A 26 -7.48 -7.71 16.61
N LEU A 27 -6.82 -6.57 16.36
CA LEU A 27 -7.45 -5.42 15.74
C LEU A 27 -7.63 -5.64 14.24
N ARG A 28 -8.86 -5.63 13.78
CA ARG A 28 -9.19 -5.73 12.35
C ARG A 28 -8.51 -4.65 11.51
N SER A 29 -8.31 -3.46 12.05
CA SER A 29 -7.64 -2.35 11.37
C SER A 29 -6.18 -2.65 11.03
N VAL A 30 -5.46 -3.40 11.87
CA VAL A 30 -4.07 -3.80 11.62
C VAL A 30 -3.99 -4.77 10.44
N TRP A 31 -4.88 -5.74 10.36
CA TRP A 31 -4.94 -6.69 9.23
C TRP A 31 -5.39 -6.03 7.93
N LEU A 32 -6.31 -5.09 7.98
CA LEU A 32 -6.70 -4.31 6.81
C LEU A 32 -5.52 -3.47 6.30
N ALA A 33 -4.75 -2.85 7.20
CA ALA A 33 -3.55 -2.14 6.83
C ALA A 33 -2.45 -3.07 6.26
N PHE A 34 -2.25 -4.25 6.85
CA PHE A 34 -1.34 -5.28 6.34
C PHE A 34 -1.73 -5.70 4.92
N LEU A 35 -3.01 -6.04 4.68
CA LEU A 35 -3.52 -6.43 3.36
C LEU A 35 -3.38 -5.29 2.34
N PHE A 36 -3.60 -4.05 2.76
CA PHE A 36 -3.37 -2.90 1.91
C PHE A 36 -1.93 -2.85 1.42
N PHE A 37 -0.95 -2.97 2.32
CA PHE A 37 0.46 -2.93 1.96
C PHE A 37 0.90 -4.15 1.15
N LEU A 38 0.34 -5.32 1.44
CA LEU A 38 0.57 -6.54 0.67
C LEU A 38 0.13 -6.36 -0.79
N PHE A 39 -1.12 -5.96 -1.03
CA PHE A 39 -1.63 -5.76 -2.39
C PHE A 39 -0.93 -4.62 -3.12
N TYR A 40 -0.59 -3.55 -2.40
CA TYR A 40 0.23 -2.48 -2.94
C TYR A 40 1.59 -2.99 -3.42
N ALA A 41 2.26 -3.79 -2.60
CA ALA A 41 3.57 -4.35 -2.94
C ALA A 41 3.51 -5.32 -4.13
N VAL A 42 2.45 -6.14 -4.22
CA VAL A 42 2.25 -7.01 -5.38
C VAL A 42 2.07 -6.18 -6.65
N ALA A 43 1.22 -5.15 -6.62
CA ALA A 43 1.03 -4.27 -7.78
C ALA A 43 2.34 -3.55 -8.16
N LEU A 44 3.06 -3.02 -7.18
CA LEU A 44 4.34 -2.33 -7.39
C LEU A 44 5.41 -3.29 -7.95
N GLY A 45 5.52 -4.50 -7.43
CA GLY A 45 6.42 -5.52 -7.92
C GLY A 45 6.14 -5.91 -9.37
N GLY A 46 4.85 -5.99 -9.75
CA GLY A 46 4.42 -6.17 -11.13
C GLY A 46 4.90 -5.03 -12.04
N VAL A 47 4.72 -3.79 -11.61
CA VAL A 47 5.18 -2.61 -12.37
C VAL A 47 6.69 -2.61 -12.52
N GLN A 48 7.44 -2.85 -11.46
CA GLN A 48 8.90 -2.76 -11.47
C GLN A 48 9.57 -3.86 -12.29
N SER A 49 9.01 -5.07 -12.27
CA SER A 49 9.68 -6.25 -12.84
C SER A 49 9.10 -6.69 -14.18
N PHE A 50 7.80 -6.47 -14.44
CA PHE A 50 7.12 -7.10 -15.57
C PHE A 50 6.38 -6.13 -16.50
N ALA A 51 6.02 -4.93 -16.03
CA ALA A 51 5.22 -3.99 -16.82
C ALA A 51 5.87 -3.61 -18.15
N THR A 52 7.17 -3.34 -18.14
CA THR A 52 7.91 -2.96 -19.35
C THR A 52 7.96 -4.08 -20.40
N GLU A 53 8.18 -5.32 -19.97
CA GLU A 53 8.22 -6.46 -20.88
C GLU A 53 6.81 -6.82 -21.37
N ALA A 54 5.81 -6.79 -20.51
CA ALA A 54 4.42 -6.99 -20.91
C ALA A 54 3.94 -5.93 -21.91
N ALA A 55 4.31 -4.65 -21.71
CA ALA A 55 4.00 -3.58 -22.66
C ALA A 55 4.72 -3.77 -23.99
N ARG A 56 5.98 -4.23 -23.97
CA ARG A 56 6.75 -4.50 -25.18
C ARG A 56 6.08 -5.56 -26.04
N GLN A 57 5.55 -6.61 -25.43
CA GLN A 57 4.85 -7.68 -26.16
C GLN A 57 3.48 -7.25 -26.70
N LEU A 58 2.82 -6.27 -26.08
CA LEU A 58 1.49 -5.81 -26.48
C LEU A 58 1.50 -4.67 -27.53
N HIS A 59 2.50 -3.79 -27.43
CA HIS A 59 2.52 -2.53 -28.19
C HIS A 59 3.77 -2.36 -29.05
N ASP A 60 4.58 -3.41 -29.25
CA ASP A 60 5.82 -3.40 -30.00
C ASP A 60 6.76 -2.26 -29.56
N VAL A 61 6.81 -1.96 -28.23
CA VAL A 61 7.61 -0.89 -27.67
C VAL A 61 9.10 -1.21 -27.90
N PRO A 62 9.88 -0.30 -28.53
CA PRO A 62 11.31 -0.50 -28.71
C PRO A 62 12.03 -0.72 -27.37
N ILE A 63 13.04 -1.57 -27.35
CA ILE A 63 13.80 -1.91 -26.13
C ILE A 63 14.33 -0.66 -25.43
N ALA A 64 14.82 0.32 -26.18
CA ALA A 64 15.30 1.58 -25.63
C ALA A 64 14.21 2.36 -24.88
N TRP A 65 12.96 2.29 -25.33
CA TRP A 65 11.82 2.95 -24.68
C TRP A 65 11.29 2.15 -23.49
N ALA A 66 11.45 0.83 -23.50
CA ALA A 66 11.04 0.00 -22.38
C ALA A 66 11.78 0.39 -21.08
N ALA A 67 13.08 0.64 -21.14
CA ALA A 67 13.84 1.13 -19.98
C ALA A 67 13.38 2.54 -19.54
N MET A 68 13.02 3.41 -20.51
CA MET A 68 12.48 4.75 -20.22
C MET A 68 11.10 4.68 -19.53
N CYS A 69 10.26 3.72 -19.88
CA CYS A 69 8.93 3.58 -19.26
C CYS A 69 9.01 3.46 -17.74
N LEU A 70 9.90 2.59 -17.22
CA LEU A 70 10.09 2.45 -15.79
C LEU A 70 10.69 3.71 -15.15
N SER A 71 11.66 4.35 -15.82
CA SER A 71 12.26 5.60 -15.34
C SER A 71 11.23 6.72 -15.26
N VAL A 72 10.37 6.86 -16.26
CA VAL A 72 9.28 7.83 -16.27
C VAL A 72 8.31 7.55 -15.13
N TYR A 73 7.91 6.28 -14.94
CA TYR A 73 7.08 5.89 -13.81
C TYR A 73 7.70 6.30 -12.46
N MET A 74 8.99 6.00 -12.25
CA MET A 74 9.68 6.30 -10.98
C MET A 74 9.82 7.80 -10.72
N VAL A 75 10.21 8.59 -11.75
CA VAL A 75 10.33 10.05 -11.63
C VAL A 75 8.97 10.69 -11.37
N CYS A 76 7.94 10.28 -12.09
CA CYS A 76 6.59 10.79 -11.88
C CYS A 76 6.05 10.36 -10.50
N SER A 77 6.38 9.15 -10.02
CA SER A 77 6.01 8.70 -8.69
C SER A 77 6.68 9.54 -7.60
N ALA A 78 7.96 9.86 -7.74
CA ALA A 78 8.66 10.75 -6.82
C ALA A 78 8.02 12.16 -6.79
N ALA A 79 7.72 12.73 -7.96
CA ALA A 79 6.99 14.00 -8.07
C ALA A 79 5.59 13.90 -7.42
N GLY A 80 4.90 12.77 -7.62
CA GLY A 80 3.61 12.49 -6.99
C GLY A 80 3.68 12.46 -5.47
N ILE A 81 4.71 11.85 -4.89
CA ILE A 81 4.92 11.82 -3.43
C ILE A 81 5.07 13.24 -2.88
N LEU A 82 5.84 14.09 -3.54
CA LEU A 82 5.99 15.49 -3.15
C LEU A 82 4.66 16.23 -3.22
N ALA A 83 3.93 16.09 -4.33
CA ALA A 83 2.60 16.69 -4.50
C ALA A 83 1.61 16.17 -3.44
N GLY A 84 1.61 14.87 -3.17
CA GLY A 84 0.79 14.22 -2.15
C GLY A 84 1.04 14.76 -0.75
N GLY A 85 2.29 15.08 -0.42
CA GLY A 85 2.64 15.72 0.86
C GLY A 85 1.95 17.06 1.09
N PHE A 86 1.72 17.84 0.03
CA PHE A 86 0.96 19.09 0.11
C PHE A 86 -0.55 18.87 0.19
N LEU A 87 -1.07 17.79 -0.41
CA LEU A 87 -2.51 17.47 -0.41
C LEU A 87 -3.01 16.91 0.93
N VAL A 88 -2.15 16.26 1.70
CA VAL A 88 -2.50 15.58 2.98
C VAL A 88 -2.64 16.57 4.15
N ARG A 89 -2.81 17.85 3.91
CA ARG A 89 -3.06 18.83 4.98
C ARG A 89 -4.34 18.56 5.76
N ASP A 90 -5.36 17.97 5.12
CA ASP A 90 -6.59 17.54 5.78
C ASP A 90 -6.66 16.01 5.86
N PRO A 91 -6.53 15.46 7.09
CA PRO A 91 -6.59 14.01 7.30
C PRO A 91 -7.89 13.34 6.83
N ASN A 92 -8.98 14.08 6.71
CA ASN A 92 -10.27 13.52 6.27
C ASN A 92 -10.31 13.22 4.77
N ASN A 93 -9.37 13.79 3.99
CA ASN A 93 -9.29 13.58 2.56
C ASN A 93 -8.39 12.39 2.15
N ALA A 94 -7.70 11.74 3.08
CA ALA A 94 -6.75 10.67 2.77
C ALA A 94 -7.36 9.53 1.95
N GLU A 95 -8.56 9.09 2.32
CA GLU A 95 -9.29 8.02 1.62
C GLU A 95 -9.68 8.41 0.21
N ARG A 96 -10.10 9.67 0.04
CA ARG A 96 -10.45 10.21 -1.28
C ARG A 96 -9.23 10.31 -2.19
N VAL A 97 -8.10 10.77 -1.65
CA VAL A 97 -6.83 10.86 -2.39
C VAL A 97 -6.38 9.46 -2.83
N ILE A 98 -6.43 8.47 -1.93
CA ILE A 98 -6.09 7.08 -2.24
C ILE A 98 -7.02 6.50 -3.30
N SER A 99 -8.33 6.73 -3.17
CA SER A 99 -9.30 6.19 -4.11
C SER A 99 -9.16 6.78 -5.51
N ILE A 100 -8.92 8.08 -5.63
CA ILE A 100 -8.69 8.75 -6.91
C ILE A 100 -7.35 8.31 -7.50
N GLY A 101 -6.28 8.30 -6.69
CA GLY A 101 -4.93 7.97 -7.17
C GLY A 101 -4.82 6.52 -7.65
N PHE A 102 -5.17 5.53 -6.82
CA PHE A 102 -5.12 4.13 -7.25
C PHE A 102 -6.23 3.79 -8.26
N GLY A 103 -7.38 4.46 -8.22
CA GLY A 103 -8.42 4.31 -9.24
C GLY A 103 -7.93 4.77 -10.62
N SER A 104 -7.31 5.95 -10.71
CA SER A 104 -6.72 6.43 -11.97
C SER A 104 -5.55 5.55 -12.44
N ALA A 105 -4.73 5.07 -11.52
CA ALA A 105 -3.65 4.15 -11.84
C ALA A 105 -4.18 2.80 -12.37
N ALA A 106 -5.28 2.27 -11.80
CA ALA A 106 -5.94 1.07 -12.31
C ALA A 106 -6.51 1.27 -13.72
N VAL A 107 -7.12 2.43 -13.98
CA VAL A 107 -7.61 2.79 -15.33
C VAL A 107 -6.47 2.86 -16.34
N CYS A 108 -5.34 3.49 -15.98
CA CYS A 108 -4.15 3.52 -16.83
C CYS A 108 -3.63 2.11 -17.14
N ALA A 109 -3.54 1.24 -16.14
CA ALA A 109 -3.11 -0.14 -16.31
C ALA A 109 -4.06 -0.92 -17.25
N LEU A 110 -5.39 -0.80 -17.07
CA LEU A 110 -6.37 -1.40 -17.96
C LEU A 110 -6.27 -0.85 -19.39
N THR A 111 -6.04 0.45 -19.54
CA THR A 111 -5.87 1.06 -20.86
C THR A 111 -4.66 0.48 -21.58
N ILE A 112 -3.52 0.35 -20.90
CA ILE A 112 -2.32 -0.28 -21.49
C ILE A 112 -2.59 -1.75 -21.84
N GLY A 113 -3.29 -2.49 -20.98
CA GLY A 113 -3.53 -3.91 -21.19
C GLY A 113 -4.56 -4.24 -22.26
N LEU A 114 -5.59 -3.39 -22.45
CA LEU A 114 -6.78 -3.74 -23.25
C LEU A 114 -6.92 -2.89 -24.51
N VAL A 115 -6.36 -1.69 -24.55
CA VAL A 115 -6.54 -0.77 -25.68
C VAL A 115 -5.31 -0.81 -26.59
N PRO A 116 -5.42 -1.28 -27.83
CA PRO A 116 -4.33 -1.20 -28.77
C PRO A 116 -4.01 0.27 -29.08
N GLY A 117 -2.74 0.64 -29.03
CA GLY A 117 -2.33 2.02 -29.24
C GLY A 117 -0.86 2.15 -29.64
N PRO A 118 -0.41 3.35 -30.00
CA PRO A 118 0.97 3.59 -30.38
C PRO A 118 1.91 3.36 -29.19
N ALA A 119 3.15 2.95 -29.46
CA ALA A 119 4.18 2.68 -28.44
C ALA A 119 4.39 3.87 -27.47
N LEU A 120 4.19 5.12 -27.91
CA LEU A 120 4.28 6.32 -27.09
C LEU A 120 3.21 6.39 -25.98
N MET A 121 2.07 5.73 -26.17
CA MET A 121 1.00 5.69 -25.16
C MET A 121 1.49 5.05 -23.84
N VAL A 122 2.36 4.05 -23.93
CA VAL A 122 2.85 3.30 -22.76
C VAL A 122 3.62 4.18 -21.78
N PRO A 123 4.71 4.88 -22.16
CA PRO A 123 5.44 5.73 -21.22
C PRO A 123 4.59 6.87 -20.66
N LEU A 124 3.65 7.42 -21.44
CA LEU A 124 2.75 8.47 -20.97
C LEU A 124 1.80 7.93 -19.87
N LEU A 125 1.15 6.80 -20.12
CA LEU A 125 0.24 6.21 -19.13
C LEU A 125 1.00 5.69 -17.91
N MET A 126 2.21 5.15 -18.07
CA MET A 126 3.06 4.77 -16.94
C MET A 126 3.48 5.99 -16.11
N GLY A 127 3.74 7.13 -16.75
CA GLY A 127 3.99 8.38 -16.03
C GLY A 127 2.80 8.84 -15.20
N VAL A 128 1.60 8.84 -15.79
CA VAL A 128 0.35 9.18 -15.07
C VAL A 128 0.10 8.19 -13.93
N MET A 129 0.26 6.90 -14.18
CA MET A 129 0.11 5.85 -13.17
C MET A 129 1.11 6.01 -12.02
N GLY A 130 2.38 6.33 -12.33
CA GLY A 130 3.41 6.61 -11.34
C GLY A 130 3.07 7.83 -10.49
N PHE A 131 2.72 8.95 -11.12
CA PHE A 131 2.33 10.17 -10.41
C PHE A 131 1.12 9.93 -9.48
N ALA A 132 0.07 9.30 -10.01
CA ALA A 132 -1.14 9.00 -9.27
C ALA A 132 -0.89 8.08 -8.06
N SER A 133 -0.08 7.03 -8.25
CA SER A 133 0.34 6.14 -7.15
C SER A 133 1.21 6.87 -6.13
N GLY A 134 2.11 7.75 -6.58
CA GLY A 134 2.99 8.56 -5.73
C GLY A 134 2.21 9.50 -4.82
N VAL A 135 1.19 10.19 -5.34
CA VAL A 135 0.32 11.09 -4.57
C VAL A 135 -0.35 10.35 -3.40
N CYS A 136 -0.61 9.06 -3.54
CA CYS A 136 -1.20 8.24 -2.47
C CYS A 136 -0.24 7.94 -1.31
N GLY A 137 1.09 8.08 -1.49
CA GLY A 137 2.10 7.70 -0.51
C GLY A 137 1.86 8.28 0.88
N PRO A 138 1.85 9.62 1.05
CA PRO A 138 1.62 10.24 2.35
C PRO A 138 0.25 9.91 2.97
N SER A 139 -0.79 9.79 2.14
CA SER A 139 -2.13 9.40 2.59
C SER A 139 -2.17 7.97 3.11
N ARG A 140 -1.46 7.05 2.45
CA ARG A 140 -1.30 5.66 2.87
C ARG A 140 -0.63 5.55 4.24
N ASP A 141 0.48 6.27 4.44
CA ASP A 141 1.22 6.26 5.70
C ASP A 141 0.38 6.83 6.85
N LEU A 142 -0.48 7.82 6.56
CA LEU A 142 -1.44 8.35 7.51
C LEU A 142 -2.50 7.30 7.92
N LEU A 143 -2.96 6.44 7.00
CA LEU A 143 -3.89 5.35 7.33
C LEU A 143 -3.27 4.38 8.34
N VAL A 144 -2.00 3.99 8.17
CA VAL A 144 -1.29 3.13 9.14
C VAL A 144 -1.20 3.79 10.51
N LYS A 145 -0.84 5.07 10.53
CA LYS A 145 -0.75 5.85 11.78
C LYS A 145 -2.08 5.90 12.54
N ARG A 146 -3.20 5.96 11.80
CA ARG A 146 -4.55 5.93 12.41
C ARG A 146 -4.95 4.55 12.91
N ALA A 147 -4.50 3.48 12.24
CA ALA A 147 -4.79 2.11 12.62
C ALA A 147 -4.01 1.65 13.86
N ALA A 148 -2.90 2.34 14.20
CA ALA A 148 -2.02 1.96 15.30
C ALA A 148 -2.50 2.54 16.64
N PRO A 149 -2.65 1.70 17.70
CA PRO A 149 -2.85 2.18 19.06
C PRO A 149 -1.64 2.99 19.56
N PRO A 150 -1.84 4.00 20.42
CA PRO A 150 -0.74 4.88 20.91
C PRO A 150 0.44 4.13 21.52
N ASN A 151 0.17 3.01 22.19
CA ASN A 151 1.19 2.23 22.93
C ASN A 151 1.84 1.11 22.11
N ALA A 152 1.40 0.86 20.87
CA ALA A 152 1.88 -0.25 20.05
C ALA A 152 2.32 0.19 18.64
N THR A 153 2.52 1.48 18.41
CA THR A 153 2.78 2.05 17.08
C THR A 153 3.93 1.35 16.36
N GLY A 154 5.09 1.18 16.99
CA GLY A 154 6.24 0.52 16.36
C GLY A 154 5.98 -0.94 15.96
N ARG A 155 5.25 -1.69 16.79
CA ARG A 155 4.91 -3.09 16.50
C ARG A 155 3.90 -3.22 15.36
N VAL A 156 2.91 -2.34 15.32
CA VAL A 156 1.93 -2.27 14.23
C VAL A 156 2.62 -1.95 12.91
N TYR A 157 3.53 -0.97 12.92
CA TYR A 157 4.34 -0.66 11.73
C TYR A 157 5.14 -1.88 11.26
N GLY A 158 5.79 -2.63 12.18
CA GLY A 158 6.52 -3.84 11.82
C GLY A 158 5.65 -4.88 11.12
N VAL A 159 4.45 -5.17 11.65
CA VAL A 159 3.52 -6.12 11.02
C VAL A 159 2.98 -5.58 9.69
N VAL A 160 2.58 -4.33 9.62
CA VAL A 160 2.02 -3.75 8.40
C VAL A 160 3.05 -3.70 7.28
N TYR A 161 4.28 -3.29 7.59
CA TYR A 161 5.35 -3.23 6.59
C TYR A 161 5.87 -4.60 6.17
N SER A 162 5.75 -5.65 6.99
CA SER A 162 6.03 -7.02 6.53
C SER A 162 5.11 -7.45 5.38
N GLY A 163 3.94 -6.83 5.23
CA GLY A 163 3.08 -6.99 4.06
C GLY A 163 3.75 -6.55 2.76
N LEU A 164 4.62 -5.52 2.80
CA LEU A 164 5.43 -5.12 1.62
C LEU A 164 6.40 -6.22 1.22
N ASP A 165 7.12 -6.79 2.19
CA ASP A 165 8.12 -7.82 1.92
C ASP A 165 7.47 -9.07 1.35
N VAL A 166 6.35 -9.51 1.95
CA VAL A 166 5.58 -10.67 1.46
C VAL A 166 5.02 -10.39 0.06
N GLY A 167 4.47 -9.20 -0.19
CA GLY A 167 3.93 -8.84 -1.49
C GLY A 167 5.01 -8.77 -2.58
N MET A 168 6.17 -8.17 -2.27
CA MET A 168 7.31 -8.11 -3.19
C MET A 168 7.91 -9.48 -3.49
N ALA A 169 7.93 -10.39 -2.51
CA ALA A 169 8.37 -11.78 -2.71
C ALA A 169 7.38 -12.60 -3.55
N PHE A 170 6.08 -12.32 -3.42
CA PHE A 170 5.02 -13.02 -4.17
C PHE A 170 4.87 -12.51 -5.60
N ALA A 171 5.09 -11.22 -5.86
CA ALA A 171 4.90 -10.59 -7.16
C ALA A 171 5.65 -11.28 -8.31
N PRO A 172 6.96 -11.62 -8.20
CA PRO A 172 7.67 -12.32 -9.27
C PRO A 172 7.09 -13.69 -9.60
N THR A 173 6.62 -14.42 -8.61
CA THR A 173 5.99 -15.73 -8.82
C THR A 173 4.70 -15.61 -9.62
N LEU A 174 3.84 -14.64 -9.26
CA LEU A 174 2.56 -14.44 -9.92
C LEU A 174 2.74 -13.91 -11.34
N PHE A 175 3.46 -12.82 -11.48
CA PHE A 175 3.61 -12.15 -12.79
C PHE A 175 4.56 -12.90 -13.72
N GLY A 176 5.59 -13.55 -13.17
CA GLY A 176 6.48 -14.44 -13.92
C GLY A 176 5.72 -15.61 -14.52
N TRP A 177 4.88 -16.27 -13.72
CA TRP A 177 4.00 -17.33 -14.22
C TRP A 177 3.10 -16.85 -15.38
N MET A 178 2.51 -15.65 -15.29
CA MET A 178 1.71 -15.08 -16.36
C MET A 178 2.54 -14.83 -17.63
N MET A 179 3.75 -14.33 -17.48
CA MET A 179 4.64 -14.05 -18.62
C MET A 179 5.13 -15.33 -19.28
N ASP A 180 5.47 -16.37 -18.52
CA ASP A 180 5.89 -17.70 -19.03
C ASP A 180 4.77 -18.36 -19.85
N HIS A 181 3.51 -18.12 -19.49
CA HIS A 181 2.34 -18.60 -20.22
C HIS A 181 1.89 -17.67 -21.36
N LYS A 182 2.71 -16.65 -21.70
CA LYS A 182 2.41 -15.66 -22.76
C LYS A 182 1.08 -14.92 -22.56
N LEU A 183 0.85 -14.47 -21.32
CA LEU A 183 -0.36 -13.76 -20.90
C LEU A 183 -0.08 -12.29 -20.53
N PRO A 184 0.55 -11.46 -21.41
CA PRO A 184 0.94 -10.10 -21.06
C PRO A 184 -0.25 -9.18 -20.72
N VAL A 185 -1.42 -9.41 -21.33
CA VAL A 185 -2.67 -8.69 -21.01
C VAL A 185 -3.07 -8.93 -19.55
N TRP A 186 -2.96 -10.17 -19.07
CA TRP A 186 -3.34 -10.53 -17.71
C TRP A 186 -2.43 -9.91 -16.65
N VAL A 187 -1.17 -9.61 -17.00
CA VAL A 187 -0.27 -8.84 -16.12
C VAL A 187 -0.87 -7.46 -15.81
N TRP A 188 -1.37 -6.76 -16.83
CA TRP A 188 -1.98 -5.45 -16.67
C TRP A 188 -3.33 -5.52 -15.94
N ILE A 189 -4.15 -6.53 -16.28
CA ILE A 189 -5.43 -6.76 -15.58
C ILE A 189 -5.19 -7.07 -14.11
N ALA A 190 -4.22 -7.91 -13.77
CA ALA A 190 -3.91 -8.23 -12.38
C ALA A 190 -3.40 -7.00 -11.61
N MET A 191 -2.52 -6.18 -12.20
CA MET A 191 -2.10 -4.93 -11.58
C MET A 191 -3.27 -3.98 -11.33
N ALA A 192 -4.17 -3.84 -12.29
CA ALA A 192 -5.37 -3.03 -12.13
C ALA A 192 -6.30 -3.58 -11.04
N LEU A 193 -6.47 -4.89 -10.97
CA LEU A 193 -7.28 -5.55 -9.94
C LEU A 193 -6.71 -5.29 -8.54
N PHE A 194 -5.39 -5.46 -8.35
CA PHE A 194 -4.77 -5.16 -7.06
C PHE A 194 -4.96 -3.68 -6.68
N GLN A 195 -4.82 -2.75 -7.62
CA GLN A 195 -5.06 -1.33 -7.37
C GLN A 195 -6.55 -1.05 -7.04
N ALA A 196 -7.49 -1.71 -7.70
CA ALA A 196 -8.91 -1.61 -7.36
C ALA A 196 -9.22 -2.15 -5.95
N VAL A 197 -8.58 -3.25 -5.56
CA VAL A 197 -8.68 -3.79 -4.18
C VAL A 197 -8.14 -2.79 -3.15
N LEU A 198 -7.06 -2.04 -3.47
CA LEU A 198 -6.56 -0.98 -2.60
C LEU A 198 -7.60 0.12 -2.38
N VAL A 199 -8.33 0.50 -3.42
CA VAL A 199 -9.43 1.50 -3.31
C VAL A 199 -10.51 0.99 -2.36
N VAL A 200 -10.97 -0.25 -2.56
CA VAL A 200 -12.00 -0.86 -1.69
C VAL A 200 -11.53 -0.96 -0.25
N ASN A 201 -10.28 -1.37 -0.05
CA ASN A 201 -9.69 -1.50 1.28
C ASN A 201 -9.60 -0.11 1.97
N ALA A 202 -9.13 0.93 1.29
CA ALA A 202 -9.04 2.28 1.84
C ALA A 202 -10.41 2.82 2.28
N LEU A 203 -11.44 2.62 1.46
CA LEU A 203 -12.81 3.02 1.79
C LEU A 203 -13.38 2.23 2.98
N THR A 204 -12.93 0.99 3.19
CA THR A 204 -13.36 0.15 4.30
C THR A 204 -12.69 0.58 5.62
N VAL A 205 -11.40 0.89 5.57
CA VAL A 205 -10.63 1.39 6.73
C VAL A 205 -11.19 2.72 7.21
N GLY A 206 -11.54 3.62 6.28
CA GLY A 206 -12.10 4.91 6.62
C GLY A 206 -13.42 4.86 7.36
N LYS A 207 -14.30 3.94 6.98
CA LYS A 207 -15.58 3.72 7.66
C LYS A 207 -15.42 3.08 9.05
N ALA A 208 -14.33 2.36 9.29
CA ALA A 208 -14.06 1.69 10.57
C ALA A 208 -13.42 2.60 11.63
N SER A 209 -12.94 3.78 11.26
CA SER A 209 -12.36 4.76 12.20
C SER A 209 -13.48 5.58 12.82
N PRO A 210 -13.68 5.57 14.17
CA PRO A 210 -14.70 6.41 14.81
C PRO A 210 -14.40 7.88 14.56
N PRO A 211 -15.44 8.72 14.37
CA PRO A 211 -15.26 10.15 14.25
C PRO A 211 -14.57 10.66 15.52
N ARG A 212 -13.43 11.34 15.39
CA ARG A 212 -12.83 12.05 16.52
C ARG A 212 -13.84 13.08 17.00
N LEU A 213 -14.43 12.80 18.17
CA LEU A 213 -15.22 13.78 18.93
C LEU A 213 -14.40 15.07 18.97
N GLY A 214 -14.99 16.12 18.43
CA GLY A 214 -14.38 17.41 18.24
C GLY A 214 -13.69 17.89 19.50
N ALA A 215 -12.58 18.60 19.31
CA ALA A 215 -11.97 19.41 20.33
C ALA A 215 -13.07 20.18 21.05
N VAL A 216 -13.24 19.90 22.33
CA VAL A 216 -14.08 20.68 23.23
C VAL A 216 -13.65 22.12 23.04
N ARG A 217 -14.54 22.95 22.46
CA ARG A 217 -14.42 24.39 22.50
C ARG A 217 -14.35 24.75 23.98
N GLY A 218 -13.18 25.12 24.44
CA GLY A 218 -13.02 25.82 25.70
C GLY A 218 -13.81 27.12 25.59
N SER A 219 -14.97 27.10 26.19
CA SER A 219 -15.67 28.29 26.59
C SER A 219 -14.99 28.88 27.81
N THR A 220 -14.38 30.00 27.68
CA THR A 220 -14.51 31.15 28.63
C THR A 220 -13.91 32.36 27.98
#